data_8fbc2fd11da53d217d28401863405f05
#
_entry.id   8fbc2fd11da53d217d28401863405f05
#
_cell.length_a   1.000
_cell.length_b   1.000
_cell.length_c   1.000
_cell.angle_alpha   90.00
_cell.angle_beta   90.00
_cell.angle_gamma   90.00
#
_symmetry.space_group_name_H-M   'P 1'
#
loop_
_entity.id
_entity.type
_entity.pdbx_description
1 polymer ?
#
loop_
_entity_poly.entity_id
_entity_poly.type
_entity_poly.pdbx_seq_one_letter_code
_entity_poly.pdbx_strand_id
1 'polypeptide(L)'
;MQIPRIERPVGTIGGVVGAHLLKLIATELKPGDRLPPERELAASMGVSRTSVRDALAELHQRGLVDRRPGRGTTVLAPPEHVGELEERLAEEAARHTDAAELRLIVEPQVAALAARRAGESDLLALERILADSAGELTAETSLELDIRFHLQLATASRNPLLEPLCALTSEWVREVRTCSHRTTAGRERSLEGHRIIYRAVRAGDADAACEAMVAHLGEVAALGSGILGDGR
;
A
#
# COMPACT_ATOMS: atom_id res chain seq x y z
N MET A 1 -32.19 0.62 -24.56
CA MET A 1 -31.00 1.48 -24.73
C MET A 1 -29.89 0.80 -23.96
N GLN A 2 -28.95 0.15 -24.67
CA GLN A 2 -27.78 -0.49 -24.04
C GLN A 2 -26.72 0.58 -23.85
N ILE A 3 -26.34 0.85 -22.60
CA ILE A 3 -25.23 1.75 -22.27
C ILE A 3 -23.95 0.92 -22.36
N PRO A 4 -22.99 1.27 -23.26
CA PRO A 4 -21.71 0.55 -23.37
C PRO A 4 -20.95 0.65 -22.06
N ARG A 5 -20.32 -0.46 -21.61
CA ARG A 5 -19.38 -0.45 -20.49
C ARG A 5 -18.16 0.36 -20.88
N ILE A 6 -17.83 1.35 -20.06
CA ILE A 6 -16.55 2.05 -20.16
C ILE A 6 -15.48 1.11 -19.59
N GLU A 7 -14.56 0.64 -20.43
CA GLU A 7 -13.32 0.00 -19.97
C GLU A 7 -12.50 1.07 -19.25
N ARG A 8 -12.43 0.97 -17.93
CA ARG A 8 -11.63 1.89 -17.12
C ARG A 8 -10.16 1.47 -17.19
N PRO A 9 -9.23 2.40 -17.44
CA PRO A 9 -7.80 2.11 -17.30
C PRO A 9 -7.49 1.72 -15.85
N VAL A 10 -6.45 0.91 -15.68
CA VAL A 10 -5.93 0.43 -14.39
C VAL A 10 -5.53 1.62 -13.51
N GLY A 11 -6.28 1.85 -12.43
CA GLY A 11 -6.21 3.03 -11.58
C GLY A 11 -7.28 4.08 -11.98
N THR A 12 -8.05 4.57 -11.02
CA THR A 12 -8.93 5.72 -11.26
C THR A 12 -8.03 6.92 -11.57
N ILE A 13 -8.41 7.75 -12.55
CA ILE A 13 -7.68 9.00 -12.87
C ILE A 13 -7.46 9.82 -11.59
N GLY A 14 -8.38 9.78 -10.64
CA GLY A 14 -8.25 10.38 -9.31
C GLY A 14 -7.10 9.80 -8.48
N GLY A 15 -6.85 8.50 -8.54
CA GLY A 15 -5.72 7.86 -7.85
C GLY A 15 -4.35 8.30 -8.40
N VAL A 16 -4.23 8.43 -9.72
CA VAL A 16 -3.00 8.95 -10.37
C VAL A 16 -2.77 10.42 -10.00
N VAL A 17 -3.83 11.23 -10.01
CA VAL A 17 -3.76 12.64 -9.61
C VAL A 17 -3.41 12.77 -8.13
N GLY A 18 -4.01 11.93 -7.27
CA GLY A 18 -3.71 11.87 -5.84
C GLY A 18 -2.23 11.55 -5.56
N ALA A 19 -1.69 10.52 -6.22
CA ALA A 19 -0.28 10.14 -6.10
C ALA A 19 0.67 11.27 -6.57
N HIS A 20 0.34 11.97 -7.65
CA HIS A 20 1.13 13.09 -8.13
C HIS A 20 1.10 14.29 -7.17
N LEU A 21 -0.07 14.61 -6.61
CA LEU A 21 -0.21 15.66 -5.60
C LEU A 21 0.51 15.30 -4.30
N LEU A 22 0.47 14.04 -3.87
CA LEU A 22 1.23 13.55 -2.71
C LEU A 22 2.73 13.75 -2.91
N LYS A 23 3.24 13.38 -4.09
CA LYS A 23 4.66 13.58 -4.41
C LYS A 23 5.03 15.07 -4.36
N LEU A 24 4.22 15.94 -4.96
CA LEU A 24 4.43 17.40 -4.94
C LEU A 24 4.46 17.95 -3.49
N ILE A 25 3.52 17.49 -2.65
CA ILE A 25 3.46 17.88 -1.22
C ILE A 25 4.71 17.40 -0.48
N ALA A 26 5.17 16.18 -0.75
CA ALA A 26 6.31 15.60 -0.05
C ALA A 26 7.66 16.17 -0.47
N THR A 27 7.81 16.61 -1.75
CA THR A 27 9.11 16.98 -2.30
C THR A 27 9.31 18.49 -2.53
N GLU A 28 8.23 19.24 -2.74
CA GLU A 28 8.33 20.63 -3.23
C GLU A 28 7.59 21.64 -2.34
N LEU A 29 6.64 21.20 -1.51
CA LEU A 29 5.80 22.09 -0.72
C LEU A 29 6.10 21.96 0.79
N LYS A 30 5.96 23.07 1.49
CA LYS A 30 6.07 23.12 2.95
C LYS A 30 4.70 23.25 3.61
N PRO A 31 4.54 22.82 4.87
CA PRO A 31 3.37 23.15 5.66
C PRO A 31 3.08 24.65 5.63
N GLY A 32 1.81 25.00 5.36
CA GLY A 32 1.37 26.38 5.17
C GLY A 32 1.36 26.86 3.73
N ASP A 33 2.03 26.17 2.81
CA ASP A 33 2.00 26.51 1.39
C ASP A 33 0.61 26.27 0.79
N ARG A 34 0.27 27.11 -0.18
CA ARG A 34 -1.00 26.98 -0.90
C ARG A 34 -0.81 26.22 -2.20
N LEU A 35 -1.64 25.23 -2.42
CA LEU A 35 -1.76 24.59 -3.72
C LEU A 35 -2.39 25.57 -4.74
N PRO A 36 -1.98 25.49 -6.01
CA PRO A 36 -2.63 26.22 -7.09
C PRO A 36 -4.14 25.92 -7.13
N PRO A 37 -4.96 26.83 -7.64
CA PRO A 37 -6.39 26.59 -7.84
C PRO A 37 -6.68 25.32 -8.64
N GLU A 38 -7.79 24.63 -8.33
CA GLU A 38 -8.20 23.39 -9.04
C GLU A 38 -8.17 23.51 -10.56
N ARG A 39 -8.49 24.70 -11.09
CA ARG A 39 -8.45 24.97 -12.52
C ARG A 39 -7.04 24.92 -13.08
N GLU A 40 -6.07 25.46 -12.36
CA GLU A 40 -4.67 25.48 -12.78
C GLU A 40 -4.03 24.09 -12.64
N LEU A 41 -4.31 23.38 -11.54
CA LEU A 41 -3.89 21.99 -11.36
C LEU A 41 -4.44 21.09 -12.48
N ALA A 42 -5.73 21.22 -12.81
CA ALA A 42 -6.34 20.45 -13.88
C ALA A 42 -5.70 20.74 -15.26
N ALA A 43 -5.40 22.00 -15.52
CA ALA A 43 -4.74 22.41 -16.79
C ALA A 43 -3.30 21.90 -16.85
N SER A 44 -2.51 22.03 -15.77
CA SER A 44 -1.11 21.60 -15.72
C SER A 44 -0.94 20.08 -15.81
N MET A 45 -1.88 19.32 -15.22
CA MET A 45 -1.86 17.85 -15.22
C MET A 45 -2.60 17.23 -16.42
N GLY A 46 -3.27 18.03 -17.25
CA GLY A 46 -4.05 17.54 -18.41
C GLY A 46 -5.25 16.67 -18.01
N VAL A 47 -5.85 16.90 -16.85
CA VAL A 47 -6.96 16.11 -16.30
C VAL A 47 -8.22 16.94 -16.06
N SER A 48 -9.35 16.28 -15.75
CA SER A 48 -10.58 16.98 -15.44
C SER A 48 -10.52 17.68 -14.06
N ARG A 49 -11.22 18.80 -13.90
CA ARG A 49 -11.37 19.49 -12.61
C ARG A 49 -12.02 18.58 -11.54
N THR A 50 -12.90 17.68 -11.97
CA THR A 50 -13.52 16.70 -11.08
C THR A 50 -12.48 15.74 -10.50
N SER A 51 -11.56 15.22 -11.33
CA SER A 51 -10.49 14.33 -10.87
C SER A 51 -9.57 15.01 -9.87
N VAL A 52 -9.22 16.28 -10.09
CA VAL A 52 -8.42 17.07 -9.14
C VAL A 52 -9.18 17.30 -7.83
N ARG A 53 -10.47 17.63 -7.93
CA ARG A 53 -11.31 17.87 -6.75
C ARG A 53 -11.47 16.62 -5.89
N ASP A 54 -11.65 15.47 -6.52
CA ASP A 54 -11.78 14.18 -5.84
C ASP A 54 -10.46 13.77 -5.16
N ALA A 55 -9.33 13.95 -5.85
CA ALA A 55 -8.00 13.74 -5.27
C ALA A 55 -7.73 14.67 -4.07
N LEU A 56 -8.04 15.96 -4.20
CA LEU A 56 -7.89 16.92 -3.09
C LEU A 56 -8.84 16.62 -1.92
N ALA A 57 -10.03 16.06 -2.18
CA ALA A 57 -10.95 15.63 -1.13
C ALA A 57 -10.38 14.43 -0.35
N GLU A 58 -9.77 13.47 -1.05
CA GLU A 58 -9.08 12.35 -0.44
C GLU A 58 -7.89 12.83 0.43
N LEU A 59 -7.04 13.71 -0.09
CA LEU A 59 -5.93 14.30 0.67
C LEU A 59 -6.40 15.08 1.91
N HIS A 60 -7.55 15.76 1.81
CA HIS A 60 -8.16 16.44 2.96
C HIS A 60 -8.67 15.45 4.01
N GLN A 61 -9.32 14.35 3.60
CA GLN A 61 -9.74 13.29 4.51
C GLN A 61 -8.55 12.62 5.22
N ARG A 62 -7.39 12.54 4.53
CA ARG A 62 -6.13 12.04 5.09
C ARG A 62 -5.39 13.08 5.96
N GLY A 63 -5.93 14.28 6.12
CA GLY A 63 -5.33 15.33 6.95
C GLY A 63 -4.06 15.97 6.36
N LEU A 64 -3.78 15.76 5.08
CA LEU A 64 -2.58 16.28 4.40
C LEU A 64 -2.77 17.71 3.89
N VAL A 65 -4.00 18.11 3.65
CA VAL A 65 -4.36 19.45 3.20
C VAL A 65 -5.60 19.97 3.93
N ASP A 66 -5.68 21.28 4.15
CA ASP A 66 -6.91 21.96 4.60
C ASP A 66 -7.58 22.64 3.40
N ARG A 67 -8.87 22.35 3.18
CA ARG A 67 -9.68 22.93 2.11
C ARG A 67 -10.75 23.83 2.68
N ARG A 68 -10.68 25.13 2.34
CA ARG A 68 -11.70 26.10 2.77
C ARG A 68 -12.36 26.77 1.57
N PRO A 69 -13.69 26.75 1.49
CA PRO A 69 -14.40 27.46 0.43
C PRO A 69 -13.95 28.92 0.34
N GLY A 70 -13.59 29.36 -0.87
CA GLY A 70 -13.10 30.73 -1.12
C GLY A 70 -11.68 31.03 -0.63
N ARG A 71 -11.03 30.13 0.12
CA ARG A 71 -9.66 30.33 0.64
C ARG A 71 -8.63 29.40 0.00
N GLY A 72 -9.08 28.44 -0.82
CA GLY A 72 -8.19 27.48 -1.50
C GLY A 72 -7.83 26.26 -0.66
N THR A 73 -6.74 25.61 -1.05
CA THR A 73 -6.20 24.41 -0.40
C THR A 73 -4.81 24.71 0.12
N THR A 74 -4.58 24.42 1.40
CA THR A 74 -3.31 24.68 2.10
C THR A 74 -2.73 23.34 2.57
N VAL A 75 -1.43 23.13 2.41
CA VAL A 75 -0.71 21.96 2.93
C VAL A 75 -0.68 22.03 4.46
N LEU A 76 -1.10 20.95 5.12
CA LEU A 76 -1.03 20.84 6.57
C LEU A 76 0.34 20.30 7.01
N ALA A 77 0.79 20.77 8.18
CA ALA A 77 1.88 20.08 8.87
C ALA A 77 1.36 18.71 9.33
N PRO A 78 2.13 17.62 9.18
CA PRO A 78 1.88 16.44 9.99
C PRO A 78 1.83 16.87 11.46
N PRO A 79 0.99 16.25 12.31
CA PRO A 79 1.06 16.50 13.75
C PRO A 79 2.52 16.38 14.21
N GLU A 80 3.05 17.39 14.92
CA GLU A 80 4.48 17.48 15.28
C GLU A 80 5.04 16.18 15.86
N HIS A 81 4.20 15.45 16.60
CA HIS A 81 4.58 14.15 17.17
C HIS A 81 4.62 12.97 16.18
N VAL A 82 3.99 13.08 15.00
CA VAL A 82 4.00 12.00 14.01
C VAL A 82 5.31 11.99 13.24
N GLY A 83 5.84 13.15 12.86
CA GLY A 83 7.13 13.26 12.20
C GLY A 83 8.29 12.78 13.09
N GLU A 84 8.31 13.20 14.36
CA GLU A 84 9.30 12.70 15.33
C GLU A 84 9.17 11.21 15.58
N LEU A 85 7.95 10.67 15.62
CA LEU A 85 7.72 9.25 15.77
C LEU A 85 8.19 8.49 14.53
N GLU A 86 7.88 8.97 13.33
CA GLU A 86 8.32 8.36 12.07
C GLU A 86 9.86 8.35 11.96
N GLU A 87 10.54 9.45 12.29
CA GLU A 87 11.99 9.52 12.31
C GLU A 87 12.62 8.53 13.32
N ARG A 88 12.11 8.50 14.55
CA ARG A 88 12.58 7.55 15.57
C ARG A 88 12.30 6.11 15.18
N LEU A 89 11.14 5.81 14.63
CA LEU A 89 10.82 4.47 14.15
C LEU A 89 11.72 4.08 12.96
N ALA A 90 12.04 5.01 12.06
CA ALA A 90 12.94 4.76 10.94
C ALA A 90 14.39 4.51 11.41
N GLU A 91 14.87 5.25 12.41
CA GLU A 91 16.18 5.04 13.02
C GLU A 91 16.30 3.65 13.70
N GLU A 92 15.27 3.25 14.45
CA GLU A 92 15.23 1.93 15.11
C GLU A 92 14.97 0.79 14.10
N ALA A 93 14.19 1.03 13.06
CA ALA A 93 13.90 0.06 12.00
C ALA A 93 15.09 -0.22 11.07
N ALA A 94 16.19 0.53 11.18
CA ALA A 94 17.46 0.19 10.54
C ALA A 94 17.96 -1.21 11.00
N ARG A 95 17.40 -1.76 12.06
CA ARG A 95 17.49 -3.18 12.42
C ARG A 95 16.36 -3.94 11.73
N HIS A 96 16.63 -4.45 10.55
CA HIS A 96 15.64 -5.23 9.75
C HIS A 96 14.92 -6.34 10.51
N THR A 97 15.51 -6.87 11.60
CA THR A 97 14.93 -7.85 12.50
C THR A 97 13.69 -7.33 13.21
N ASP A 98 13.72 -6.10 13.72
CA ASP A 98 12.64 -5.53 14.52
C ASP A 98 11.43 -5.18 13.64
N ALA A 99 11.68 -4.69 12.44
CA ALA A 99 10.64 -4.45 11.44
C ALA A 99 9.98 -5.75 10.95
N ALA A 100 10.75 -6.83 10.79
CA ALA A 100 10.23 -8.15 10.44
C ALA A 100 9.40 -8.75 11.57
N GLU A 101 9.81 -8.57 12.84
CA GLU A 101 9.04 -8.98 14.02
C GLU A 101 7.70 -8.22 14.10
N LEU A 102 7.72 -6.89 13.89
CA LEU A 102 6.50 -6.09 13.87
C LEU A 102 5.51 -6.56 12.79
N ARG A 103 6.00 -6.94 11.61
CA ARG A 103 5.17 -7.54 10.56
C ARG A 103 4.52 -8.84 11.02
N LEU A 104 5.27 -9.72 11.67
CA LEU A 104 4.76 -10.99 12.20
C LEU A 104 3.68 -10.81 13.26
N ILE A 105 3.70 -9.70 13.99
CA ILE A 105 2.67 -9.34 14.98
C ILE A 105 1.42 -8.76 14.29
N VAL A 106 1.61 -7.87 13.31
CA VAL A 106 0.52 -7.07 12.73
C VAL A 106 -0.16 -7.75 11.56
N GLU A 107 0.58 -8.23 10.56
CA GLU A 107 0.00 -8.67 9.28
C GLU A 107 -0.90 -9.92 9.40
N PRO A 108 -0.63 -10.91 10.26
CA PRO A 108 -1.56 -12.01 10.48
C PRO A 108 -2.93 -11.55 11.00
N GLN A 109 -2.94 -10.56 11.91
CA GLN A 109 -4.17 -9.99 12.43
C GLN A 109 -4.90 -9.13 11.38
N VAL A 110 -4.15 -8.46 10.51
CA VAL A 110 -4.70 -7.76 9.34
C VAL A 110 -5.41 -8.74 8.41
N ALA A 111 -4.80 -9.87 8.08
CA ALA A 111 -5.40 -10.91 7.25
C ALA A 111 -6.69 -11.48 7.88
N ALA A 112 -6.67 -11.75 9.19
CA ALA A 112 -7.85 -12.20 9.94
C ALA A 112 -8.98 -11.17 9.92
N LEU A 113 -8.66 -9.89 10.08
CA LEU A 113 -9.64 -8.80 9.98
C LEU A 113 -10.18 -8.64 8.57
N ALA A 114 -9.32 -8.76 7.55
CA ALA A 114 -9.74 -8.75 6.15
C ALA A 114 -10.73 -9.88 5.86
N ALA A 115 -10.48 -11.10 6.35
CA ALA A 115 -11.40 -12.23 6.20
C ALA A 115 -12.79 -11.94 6.77
N ARG A 116 -12.86 -11.22 7.89
CA ARG A 116 -14.14 -10.87 8.54
C ARG A 116 -14.87 -9.70 7.89
N ARG A 117 -14.17 -8.81 7.14
CA ARG A 117 -14.68 -7.48 6.78
C ARG A 117 -14.58 -7.13 5.31
N ALA A 118 -13.85 -7.91 4.53
CA ALA A 118 -13.70 -7.67 3.10
C ALA A 118 -15.04 -7.67 2.39
N GLY A 119 -15.30 -6.66 1.57
CA GLY A 119 -16.41 -6.62 0.66
C GLY A 119 -16.03 -7.16 -0.72
N GLU A 120 -17.01 -7.32 -1.59
CA GLU A 120 -16.84 -7.81 -2.96
C GLU A 120 -15.78 -7.01 -3.74
N SER A 121 -15.75 -5.69 -3.57
CA SER A 121 -14.76 -4.81 -4.21
C SER A 121 -13.32 -5.08 -3.74
N ASP A 122 -13.15 -5.44 -2.47
CA ASP A 122 -11.83 -5.75 -1.92
C ASP A 122 -11.34 -7.11 -2.45
N LEU A 123 -12.24 -8.11 -2.50
CA LEU A 123 -11.94 -9.43 -3.05
C LEU A 123 -11.55 -9.34 -4.53
N LEU A 124 -12.29 -8.56 -5.32
CA LEU A 124 -11.96 -8.30 -6.73
C LEU A 124 -10.62 -7.59 -6.90
N ALA A 125 -10.28 -6.66 -6.00
CA ALA A 125 -8.99 -5.98 -6.03
C ALA A 125 -7.84 -6.93 -5.72
N LEU A 126 -7.97 -7.78 -4.70
CA LEU A 126 -7.00 -8.83 -4.36
C LEU A 126 -6.84 -9.83 -5.51
N GLU A 127 -7.93 -10.30 -6.10
CA GLU A 127 -7.91 -11.24 -7.22
C GLU A 127 -7.17 -10.66 -8.43
N ARG A 128 -7.38 -9.38 -8.73
CA ARG A 128 -6.68 -8.67 -9.80
C ARG A 128 -5.17 -8.59 -9.53
N ILE A 129 -4.76 -8.25 -8.30
CA ILE A 129 -3.34 -8.22 -7.91
C ILE A 129 -2.71 -9.60 -8.09
N LEU A 130 -3.41 -10.68 -7.71
CA LEU A 130 -2.93 -12.05 -7.89
C LEU A 130 -2.80 -12.44 -9.37
N ALA A 131 -3.75 -11.99 -10.21
CA ALA A 131 -3.69 -12.20 -11.65
C ALA A 131 -2.50 -11.45 -12.28
N ASP A 132 -2.30 -10.18 -11.89
CA ASP A 132 -1.17 -9.35 -12.34
C ASP A 132 0.18 -9.93 -11.87
N SER A 133 0.19 -10.65 -10.73
CA SER A 133 1.39 -11.31 -10.18
C SER A 133 1.72 -12.66 -10.86
N ALA A 134 0.85 -13.16 -11.73
CA ALA A 134 1.09 -14.39 -12.46
C ALA A 134 1.87 -14.09 -13.76
N GLY A 135 2.92 -14.86 -14.04
CA GLY A 135 3.69 -14.76 -15.27
C GLY A 135 5.14 -14.34 -15.07
N GLU A 136 5.80 -14.02 -16.18
CA GLU A 136 7.19 -13.56 -16.16
C GLU A 136 7.26 -12.07 -15.76
N LEU A 137 7.68 -11.83 -14.53
CA LEU A 137 7.83 -10.48 -13.98
C LEU A 137 9.31 -10.18 -13.68
N THR A 138 9.66 -8.89 -13.75
CA THR A 138 10.92 -8.43 -13.16
C THR A 138 10.85 -8.53 -11.62
N ALA A 139 12.00 -8.56 -10.95
CA ALA A 139 12.05 -8.56 -9.50
C ALA A 139 11.35 -7.33 -8.90
N GLU A 140 11.52 -6.17 -9.52
CA GLU A 140 10.92 -4.90 -9.10
C GLU A 140 9.39 -4.93 -9.22
N THR A 141 8.85 -5.30 -10.38
CA THR A 141 7.40 -5.41 -10.59
C THR A 141 6.76 -6.42 -9.64
N SER A 142 7.44 -7.56 -9.42
CA SER A 142 6.96 -8.58 -8.49
C SER A 142 6.94 -8.07 -7.05
N LEU A 143 7.96 -7.31 -6.61
CA LEU A 143 8.00 -6.68 -5.30
C LEU A 143 6.89 -5.63 -5.13
N GLU A 144 6.65 -4.80 -6.14
CA GLU A 144 5.56 -3.82 -6.10
C GLU A 144 4.18 -4.47 -5.94
N LEU A 145 3.94 -5.57 -6.65
CA LEU A 145 2.69 -6.32 -6.53
C LEU A 145 2.56 -7.02 -5.17
N ASP A 146 3.65 -7.53 -4.61
CA ASP A 146 3.71 -8.07 -3.26
C ASP A 146 3.29 -7.02 -2.22
N ILE A 147 3.89 -5.84 -2.26
CA ILE A 147 3.54 -4.73 -1.37
C ILE A 147 2.06 -4.34 -1.55
N ARG A 148 1.59 -4.23 -2.78
CA ARG A 148 0.18 -3.91 -3.08
C ARG A 148 -0.79 -4.96 -2.53
N PHE A 149 -0.44 -6.23 -2.54
CA PHE A 149 -1.27 -7.29 -1.97
C PHE A 149 -1.45 -7.11 -0.46
N HIS A 150 -0.36 -6.90 0.27
CA HIS A 150 -0.40 -6.68 1.73
C HIS A 150 -1.15 -5.40 2.10
N LEU A 151 -0.97 -4.30 1.35
CA LEU A 151 -1.71 -3.06 1.58
C LEU A 151 -3.20 -3.21 1.24
N GLN A 152 -3.56 -3.99 0.22
CA GLN A 152 -4.96 -4.27 -0.08
C GLN A 152 -5.64 -5.09 1.02
N LEU A 153 -4.93 -6.02 1.68
CA LEU A 153 -5.44 -6.70 2.88
C LEU A 153 -5.67 -5.72 4.02
N ALA A 154 -4.74 -4.77 4.23
CA ALA A 154 -4.89 -3.75 5.24
C ALA A 154 -6.12 -2.84 4.98
N THR A 155 -6.35 -2.44 3.73
CA THR A 155 -7.55 -1.72 3.30
C THR A 155 -8.81 -2.56 3.55
N ALA A 156 -8.80 -3.84 3.19
CA ALA A 156 -9.91 -4.78 3.37
C ALA A 156 -10.24 -5.04 4.85
N SER A 157 -9.29 -4.83 5.76
CA SER A 157 -9.48 -4.93 7.21
C SER A 157 -10.47 -3.90 7.77
N ARG A 158 -10.80 -2.86 6.98
CA ARG A 158 -11.67 -1.73 7.37
C ARG A 158 -11.23 -1.01 8.66
N ASN A 159 -9.96 -1.04 8.96
CA ASN A 159 -9.35 -0.24 10.02
C ASN A 159 -8.41 0.78 9.39
N PRO A 160 -8.75 2.09 9.42
CA PRO A 160 -8.00 3.12 8.71
C PRO A 160 -6.57 3.34 9.25
N LEU A 161 -6.23 2.79 10.41
CA LEU A 161 -4.89 2.88 10.98
C LEU A 161 -3.94 1.79 10.46
N LEU A 162 -4.47 0.68 9.95
CA LEU A 162 -3.65 -0.47 9.55
C LEU A 162 -2.99 -0.28 8.17
N GLU A 163 -3.63 0.39 7.23
CA GLU A 163 -3.03 0.65 5.92
C GLU A 163 -1.74 1.50 6.03
N PRO A 164 -1.76 2.69 6.67
CA PRO A 164 -0.53 3.48 6.83
C PRO A 164 0.54 2.78 7.68
N LEU A 165 0.15 2.02 8.70
CA LEU A 165 1.10 1.21 9.48
C LEU A 165 1.77 0.13 8.62
N CYS A 166 1.01 -0.60 7.81
CA CYS A 166 1.54 -1.62 6.91
C CYS A 166 2.39 -0.99 5.78
N ALA A 167 2.06 0.20 5.30
CA ALA A 167 2.87 0.93 4.33
C ALA A 167 4.24 1.28 4.90
N LEU A 168 4.27 1.82 6.12
CA LEU A 168 5.49 2.18 6.82
C LEU A 168 6.38 0.95 7.08
N THR A 169 5.82 -0.13 7.63
CA THR A 169 6.59 -1.37 7.86
C THR A 169 7.06 -2.02 6.56
N SER A 170 6.31 -1.92 5.46
CA SER A 170 6.71 -2.43 4.15
C SER A 170 7.94 -1.72 3.60
N GLU A 171 8.07 -0.42 3.83
CA GLU A 171 9.26 0.33 3.41
C GLU A 171 10.50 -0.12 4.20
N TRP A 172 10.41 -0.29 5.52
CA TRP A 172 11.52 -0.74 6.36
C TRP A 172 12.06 -2.13 6.01
N VAL A 173 11.21 -3.04 5.52
CA VAL A 173 11.64 -4.38 5.12
C VAL A 173 11.84 -4.54 3.61
N ARG A 174 11.83 -3.45 2.86
CA ARG A 174 11.95 -3.47 1.39
C ARG A 174 13.17 -4.25 0.91
N GLU A 175 14.32 -4.08 1.55
CA GLU A 175 15.55 -4.78 1.19
C GLU A 175 15.43 -6.29 1.38
N VAL A 176 14.85 -6.73 2.50
CA VAL A 176 14.60 -8.15 2.79
C VAL A 176 13.62 -8.75 1.79
N ARG A 177 12.53 -8.05 1.48
CA ARG A 177 11.57 -8.46 0.44
C ARG A 177 12.21 -8.53 -0.94
N THR A 178 13.09 -7.60 -1.27
CA THR A 178 13.83 -7.62 -2.54
C THR A 178 14.61 -8.93 -2.72
N CYS A 179 15.20 -9.46 -1.65
CA CYS A 179 15.93 -10.73 -1.70
C CYS A 179 15.03 -11.90 -2.12
N SER A 180 13.81 -12.01 -1.59
CA SER A 180 12.86 -13.09 -1.96
C SER A 180 12.37 -12.97 -3.41
N HIS A 181 12.33 -11.76 -3.98
CA HIS A 181 11.86 -11.52 -5.35
C HIS A 181 12.95 -11.60 -6.42
N ARG A 182 14.23 -11.74 -6.05
CA ARG A 182 15.36 -11.86 -7.00
C ARG A 182 15.25 -13.12 -7.88
N THR A 183 14.77 -14.23 -7.33
CA THR A 183 14.69 -15.50 -8.03
C THR A 183 13.27 -15.81 -8.48
N THR A 184 13.12 -16.51 -9.59
CA THR A 184 11.80 -16.99 -10.07
C THR A 184 11.12 -17.86 -9.01
N ALA A 185 11.86 -18.80 -8.41
CA ALA A 185 11.35 -19.67 -7.37
C ALA A 185 10.84 -18.89 -6.13
N GLY A 186 11.52 -17.80 -5.75
CA GLY A 186 11.08 -16.92 -4.66
C GLY A 186 9.78 -16.18 -5.00
N ARG A 187 9.66 -15.67 -6.24
CA ARG A 187 8.43 -15.02 -6.71
C ARG A 187 7.24 -16.00 -6.76
N GLU A 188 7.44 -17.20 -7.28
CA GLU A 188 6.40 -18.24 -7.34
C GLU A 188 5.94 -18.65 -5.93
N ARG A 189 6.87 -18.77 -4.98
CA ARG A 189 6.55 -19.10 -3.58
C ARG A 189 5.77 -17.99 -2.90
N SER A 190 6.17 -16.73 -3.09
CA SER A 190 5.44 -15.58 -2.58
C SER A 190 4.00 -15.54 -3.14
N LEU A 191 3.85 -15.73 -4.44
CA LEU A 191 2.53 -15.74 -5.09
C LEU A 191 1.64 -16.88 -4.57
N GLU A 192 2.19 -18.07 -4.36
CA GLU A 192 1.40 -19.19 -3.81
C GLU A 192 0.97 -18.91 -2.37
N GLY A 193 1.84 -18.33 -1.53
CA GLY A 193 1.47 -17.86 -0.20
C GLY A 193 0.30 -16.85 -0.26
N HIS A 194 0.37 -15.88 -1.15
CA HIS A 194 -0.71 -14.90 -1.35
C HIS A 194 -2.03 -15.57 -1.80
N ARG A 195 -1.97 -16.57 -2.65
CA ARG A 195 -3.17 -17.34 -3.08
C ARG A 195 -3.82 -18.09 -1.92
N ILE A 196 -3.01 -18.65 -1.02
CA ILE A 196 -3.52 -19.34 0.17
C ILE A 196 -4.22 -18.35 1.09
N ILE A 197 -3.59 -17.20 1.36
CA ILE A 197 -4.18 -16.12 2.16
C ILE A 197 -5.49 -15.63 1.53
N TYR A 198 -5.50 -15.35 0.23
CA TYR A 198 -6.70 -14.89 -0.48
C TYR A 198 -7.85 -15.89 -0.39
N ARG A 199 -7.57 -17.20 -0.54
CA ARG A 199 -8.61 -18.24 -0.40
C ARG A 199 -9.27 -18.22 0.97
N ALA A 200 -8.48 -18.07 2.04
CA ALA A 200 -8.98 -17.95 3.40
C ALA A 200 -9.79 -16.66 3.62
N VAL A 201 -9.31 -15.52 3.11
CA VAL A 201 -10.02 -14.24 3.17
C VAL A 201 -11.34 -14.31 2.41
N ARG A 202 -11.37 -14.88 1.22
CA ARG A 202 -12.59 -15.08 0.43
C ARG A 202 -13.61 -16.00 1.09
N ALA A 203 -13.11 -17.01 1.82
CA ALA A 203 -13.97 -17.92 2.60
C ALA A 203 -14.51 -17.28 3.89
N GLY A 204 -14.01 -16.12 4.30
CA GLY A 204 -14.34 -15.49 5.57
C GLY A 204 -13.71 -16.20 6.78
N ASP A 205 -12.73 -17.09 6.54
CA ASP A 205 -12.05 -17.86 7.58
C ASP A 205 -10.87 -17.06 8.15
N ALA A 206 -11.12 -16.40 9.27
CA ALA A 206 -10.17 -15.51 9.91
C ALA A 206 -8.97 -16.25 10.50
N ASP A 207 -9.18 -17.44 11.03
CA ASP A 207 -8.11 -18.23 11.65
C ASP A 207 -7.20 -18.80 10.58
N ALA A 208 -7.76 -19.37 9.50
CA ALA A 208 -7.00 -19.82 8.35
C ALA A 208 -6.24 -18.67 7.66
N ALA A 209 -6.82 -17.46 7.56
CA ALA A 209 -6.15 -16.30 7.00
C ALA A 209 -4.95 -15.85 7.86
N CYS A 210 -5.09 -15.87 9.18
CA CYS A 210 -4.02 -15.58 10.13
C CYS A 210 -2.87 -16.60 9.99
N GLU A 211 -3.18 -17.89 10.03
CA GLU A 211 -2.20 -18.97 9.91
C GLU A 211 -1.47 -18.94 8.56
N ALA A 212 -2.20 -18.71 7.48
CA ALA A 212 -1.62 -18.59 6.15
C ALA A 212 -0.65 -17.40 6.04
N MET A 213 -0.97 -16.26 6.67
CA MET A 213 -0.07 -15.11 6.70
C MET A 213 1.18 -15.38 7.53
N VAL A 214 1.07 -16.03 8.70
CA VAL A 214 2.22 -16.45 9.51
C VAL A 214 3.15 -17.36 8.71
N ALA A 215 2.61 -18.38 8.04
CA ALA A 215 3.38 -19.30 7.21
C ALA A 215 4.09 -18.56 6.07
N HIS A 216 3.37 -17.69 5.33
CA HIS A 216 3.92 -16.89 4.25
C HIS A 216 5.09 -16.01 4.71
N LEU A 217 4.93 -15.27 5.81
CA LEU A 217 5.99 -14.40 6.34
C LEU A 217 7.21 -15.20 6.82
N GLY A 218 7.00 -16.37 7.42
CA GLY A 218 8.06 -17.28 7.84
C GLY A 218 8.87 -17.82 6.67
N GLU A 219 8.22 -18.21 5.57
CA GLU A 219 8.89 -18.66 4.35
C GLU A 219 9.73 -17.56 3.70
N VAL A 220 9.19 -16.33 3.62
CA VAL A 220 9.92 -15.17 3.07
C VAL A 220 11.14 -14.83 3.93
N ALA A 221 11.02 -14.87 5.25
CA ALA A 221 12.13 -14.64 6.17
C ALA A 221 13.25 -15.68 6.01
N ALA A 222 12.89 -16.96 5.83
CA ALA A 222 13.86 -18.04 5.62
C ALA A 222 14.67 -17.84 4.31
N LEU A 223 14.04 -17.33 3.25
CA LEU A 223 14.71 -16.99 1.99
C LEU A 223 15.68 -15.84 2.14
N GLY A 224 15.35 -14.82 2.97
CA GLY A 224 16.21 -13.68 3.25
C GLY A 224 17.46 -14.07 4.08
N SER A 225 17.31 -14.96 5.05
CA SER A 225 18.39 -15.40 5.94
C SER A 225 19.47 -16.23 5.23
N GLY A 226 19.07 -17.02 4.23
CA GLY A 226 19.99 -17.85 3.44
C GLY A 226 20.95 -17.02 2.56
N ILE A 227 20.57 -15.80 2.21
CA ILE A 227 21.38 -14.92 1.33
C ILE A 227 22.33 -14.03 2.15
N LEU A 228 21.99 -13.70 3.38
CA LEU A 228 22.83 -12.89 4.28
C LEU A 228 23.90 -13.73 5.02
N GLY A 229 23.79 -15.07 4.97
CA GLY A 229 24.73 -16.00 5.62
C GLY A 229 25.99 -16.37 4.81
N ASP A 230 26.03 -16.11 3.51
CA ASP A 230 27.14 -16.49 2.62
C ASP A 230 28.19 -15.40 2.40
N GLY A 231 28.11 -14.33 3.19
CA GLY A 231 29.02 -13.18 3.15
C GLY A 231 30.00 -13.11 4.34
N ARG A 232 30.62 -14.24 4.74
CA ARG A 232 31.76 -14.25 5.65
C ARG A 232 32.97 -14.89 4.99
#